data_6dfbbf15b0fbc34ae740e2d281ce7ba0
#
_entry.id   6dfbbf15b0fbc34ae740e2d281ce7ba0
#
_cell.length_a   1.000
_cell.length_b   1.000
_cell.length_c   1.000
_cell.angle_alpha   90.00
_cell.angle_beta   90.00
_cell.angle_gamma   90.00
#
_symmetry.space_group_name_H-M   'P 1'
#
loop_
_entity.id
_entity.type
_entity.pdbx_description
1 polymer ?
#
loop_
_entity_poly.entity_id
_entity_poly.type
_entity_poly.pdbx_seq_one_letter_code
_entity_poly.pdbx_strand_id
1 'polypeptide(L)'
;KIKNLYFCFIYQFPIMKNIFLSMLVLAIITSCSKDQVDLTVFNPELTIVENLNNDVSILDLIEAVGLEALYGLEFGGGFIFNVNSTSGELMVARDYSIIGGVAWGDHFDLNTGSTIGDGLESTQLIVDRNADDNSLVLGGFEFGSDNYAFKIALDLELDGFDDWFIPSSGSLEAIYNNVHMYGEGDFDESLIYWSSTKDGYFPYVMFFNFESWGGQAFAGSCLDANGLVIARKF
;
A
#
# COMPACT_ATOMS: atom_id res chain seq x y z
N LYS A 1 -48.23 27.47 -31.12
CA LYS A 1 -49.68 27.57 -30.78
C LYS A 1 -50.16 26.14 -30.60
N ILE A 2 -50.26 25.64 -29.37
CA ILE A 2 -51.29 24.69 -28.91
C ILE A 2 -51.06 24.62 -27.40
N LYS A 3 -52.12 24.89 -26.67
CA LYS A 3 -52.22 24.93 -25.22
C LYS A 3 -52.33 23.48 -24.69
N ASN A 4 -51.59 23.16 -23.67
CA ASN A 4 -51.80 21.93 -22.89
C ASN A 4 -52.68 22.24 -21.68
N LEU A 5 -53.83 21.58 -21.67
CA LEU A 5 -54.80 21.53 -20.56
C LEU A 5 -54.33 20.45 -19.56
N TYR A 6 -54.13 20.83 -18.31
CA TYR A 6 -53.98 19.88 -17.22
C TYR A 6 -55.36 19.51 -16.67
N PHE A 7 -55.69 18.24 -16.74
CA PHE A 7 -56.86 17.68 -16.04
C PHE A 7 -56.43 17.19 -14.67
N CYS A 8 -56.97 17.85 -13.65
CA CYS A 8 -56.81 17.43 -12.27
C CYS A 8 -57.98 16.48 -11.91
N PHE A 9 -57.67 15.20 -11.71
CA PHE A 9 -58.66 14.24 -11.18
C PHE A 9 -58.51 14.17 -9.67
N ILE A 10 -59.52 14.76 -8.98
CA ILE A 10 -59.69 14.59 -7.54
C ILE A 10 -60.45 13.28 -7.32
N TYR A 11 -59.77 12.24 -6.78
CA TYR A 11 -60.45 11.07 -6.26
C TYR A 11 -60.73 11.24 -4.78
N GLN A 12 -61.99 11.38 -4.48
CA GLN A 12 -62.54 11.35 -3.13
C GLN A 12 -62.71 9.91 -2.70
N PHE A 13 -61.93 9.45 -1.73
CA PHE A 13 -62.13 8.13 -1.10
C PHE A 13 -62.94 8.26 0.18
N PRO A 14 -63.92 7.40 0.42
CA PRO A 14 -64.71 7.41 1.64
C PRO A 14 -63.92 6.84 2.80
N ILE A 15 -63.83 7.60 3.85
CA ILE A 15 -63.32 7.23 5.16
C ILE A 15 -64.27 6.26 5.84
N MET A 16 -63.75 5.29 6.55
CA MET A 16 -64.35 4.37 7.48
C MET A 16 -64.68 2.97 6.94
N LYS A 17 -63.75 2.09 7.20
CA LYS A 17 -63.93 0.70 7.75
C LYS A 17 -62.68 -0.13 7.52
N ASN A 18 -61.60 0.08 8.28
CA ASN A 18 -60.53 -0.93 8.39
C ASN A 18 -59.46 -0.51 9.42
N ILE A 19 -59.89 0.00 10.58
CA ILE A 19 -58.96 0.32 11.68
C ILE A 19 -58.52 -0.97 12.42
N PHE A 20 -59.19 -2.13 12.22
CA PHE A 20 -58.83 -3.37 12.91
C PHE A 20 -57.86 -4.29 12.18
N LEU A 21 -57.55 -4.03 10.90
CA LEU A 21 -56.63 -4.88 10.15
C LEU A 21 -55.19 -4.32 10.10
N SER A 22 -55.00 -3.06 10.45
CA SER A 22 -53.66 -2.42 10.47
C SER A 22 -52.84 -2.65 11.74
N MET A 23 -53.51 -3.10 12.85
CA MET A 23 -52.77 -3.45 14.08
C MET A 23 -52.20 -4.89 14.11
N LEU A 24 -52.66 -5.76 13.22
CA LEU A 24 -52.17 -7.16 13.18
C LEU A 24 -50.96 -7.35 12.25
N VAL A 25 -50.69 -6.39 11.37
CA VAL A 25 -49.53 -6.43 10.47
C VAL A 25 -48.28 -5.77 11.07
N LEU A 26 -48.47 -4.91 12.11
CA LEU A 26 -47.34 -4.24 12.77
C LEU A 26 -46.63 -5.11 13.83
N ALA A 27 -47.20 -6.29 14.18
CA ALA A 27 -46.62 -7.17 15.20
C ALA A 27 -45.71 -8.29 14.64
N ILE A 28 -45.51 -8.36 13.32
CA ILE A 28 -44.70 -9.44 12.71
C ILE A 28 -43.32 -8.95 12.24
N ILE A 29 -42.99 -7.64 12.35
CA ILE A 29 -41.68 -7.11 11.93
C ILE A 29 -40.71 -6.91 13.10
N THR A 30 -41.02 -7.40 14.30
CA THR A 30 -40.14 -7.28 15.47
C THR A 30 -39.52 -8.61 15.91
N SER A 31 -39.23 -9.52 14.97
CA SER A 31 -38.46 -10.70 15.34
C SER A 31 -37.65 -11.19 14.15
N CYS A 32 -36.67 -10.42 13.79
CA CYS A 32 -35.41 -10.90 13.25
C CYS A 32 -34.38 -9.80 13.42
N SER A 33 -33.98 -9.53 14.66
CA SER A 33 -32.63 -9.07 14.88
C SER A 33 -31.76 -10.30 14.56
N LYS A 34 -31.38 -10.50 13.32
CA LYS A 34 -30.09 -11.12 13.05
C LYS A 34 -29.13 -10.26 13.86
N ASP A 35 -28.52 -10.86 14.86
CA ASP A 35 -27.32 -10.29 15.44
C ASP A 35 -26.43 -9.97 14.23
N GLN A 36 -26.33 -8.70 13.89
CA GLN A 36 -25.42 -8.25 12.86
C GLN A 36 -24.06 -8.49 13.49
N VAL A 37 -23.37 -9.52 13.00
CA VAL A 37 -22.00 -9.78 13.42
C VAL A 37 -21.24 -8.51 13.09
N ASP A 38 -20.71 -7.86 14.10
CA ASP A 38 -19.80 -6.73 13.91
C ASP A 38 -18.49 -7.29 13.36
N LEU A 39 -18.30 -7.16 12.06
CA LEU A 39 -17.13 -7.69 11.37
C LEU A 39 -15.83 -6.91 11.70
N THR A 40 -15.96 -5.72 12.31
CA THR A 40 -14.81 -4.91 12.74
C THR A 40 -14.22 -5.35 14.08
N VAL A 41 -14.83 -6.34 14.73
CA VAL A 41 -14.31 -6.97 15.97
C VAL A 41 -13.54 -8.23 15.59
N PHE A 42 -12.37 -8.41 16.21
CA PHE A 42 -11.54 -9.61 16.01
C PHE A 42 -12.35 -10.89 16.18
N ASN A 43 -12.33 -11.74 15.16
CA ASN A 43 -12.97 -13.04 15.17
C ASN A 43 -11.90 -14.15 15.12
N PRO A 44 -11.72 -14.95 16.20
CA PRO A 44 -10.73 -16.02 16.25
C PRO A 44 -11.01 -17.21 15.30
N GLU A 45 -12.22 -17.31 14.72
CA GLU A 45 -12.56 -18.32 13.74
C GLU A 45 -12.09 -17.97 12.31
N LEU A 46 -11.66 -16.70 12.10
CA LEU A 46 -11.12 -16.21 10.84
C LEU A 46 -9.59 -16.13 10.90
N THR A 47 -8.96 -16.20 9.75
CA THR A 47 -7.53 -15.89 9.63
C THR A 47 -7.26 -14.42 9.95
N ILE A 48 -5.99 -14.08 10.22
CA ILE A 48 -5.59 -12.69 10.45
C ILE A 48 -5.90 -11.84 9.22
N VAL A 49 -5.63 -12.35 8.01
CA VAL A 49 -5.91 -11.63 6.75
C VAL A 49 -7.41 -11.44 6.51
N GLU A 50 -8.26 -12.42 6.87
CA GLU A 50 -9.71 -12.25 6.80
C GLU A 50 -10.22 -11.21 7.80
N ASN A 51 -9.63 -11.16 9.00
CA ASN A 51 -9.93 -10.10 9.96
C ASN A 51 -9.50 -8.72 9.45
N LEU A 52 -8.30 -8.60 8.83
CA LEU A 52 -7.84 -7.37 8.17
C LEU A 52 -8.80 -6.92 7.06
N ASN A 53 -9.24 -7.84 6.21
CA ASN A 53 -10.19 -7.56 5.13
C ASN A 53 -11.61 -7.22 5.62
N ASN A 54 -11.92 -7.50 6.89
CA ASN A 54 -13.14 -7.10 7.58
C ASN A 54 -12.97 -5.81 8.39
N ASP A 55 -11.91 -5.04 8.13
CA ASP A 55 -11.60 -3.76 8.79
C ASP A 55 -11.38 -3.87 10.31
N VAL A 56 -10.98 -5.05 10.81
CA VAL A 56 -10.51 -5.18 12.20
C VAL A 56 -9.27 -4.34 12.39
N SER A 57 -9.25 -3.53 13.44
CA SER A 57 -8.14 -2.60 13.65
C SER A 57 -6.81 -3.34 13.88
N ILE A 58 -5.72 -2.78 13.36
CA ILE A 58 -4.37 -3.34 13.56
C ILE A 58 -4.03 -3.47 15.05
N LEU A 59 -4.46 -2.51 15.86
CA LEU A 59 -4.19 -2.54 17.31
C LEU A 59 -4.93 -3.70 18.00
N ASP A 60 -6.17 -3.98 17.62
CA ASP A 60 -6.93 -5.13 18.14
C ASP A 60 -6.31 -6.46 17.70
N LEU A 61 -5.78 -6.53 16.47
CA LEU A 61 -5.04 -7.70 16.00
C LEU A 61 -3.74 -7.90 16.78
N ILE A 62 -2.97 -6.83 17.02
CA ILE A 62 -1.76 -6.91 17.85
C ILE A 62 -2.10 -7.40 19.26
N GLU A 63 -3.17 -6.91 19.86
CA GLU A 63 -3.62 -7.38 21.19
C GLU A 63 -4.02 -8.85 21.18
N ALA A 64 -4.70 -9.30 20.13
CA ALA A 64 -5.24 -10.67 20.02
C ALA A 64 -4.15 -11.71 19.67
N VAL A 65 -3.25 -11.43 18.72
CA VAL A 65 -2.33 -12.44 18.15
C VAL A 65 -0.85 -12.07 18.28
N GLY A 66 -0.53 -10.86 18.70
CA GLY A 66 0.83 -10.33 18.80
C GLY A 66 1.33 -9.72 17.49
N LEU A 67 2.26 -8.78 17.61
CA LEU A 67 2.83 -8.02 16.48
C LEU A 67 3.51 -8.91 15.44
N GLU A 68 4.33 -9.86 15.91
CA GLU A 68 5.12 -10.75 15.05
C GLU A 68 4.26 -11.64 14.13
N ALA A 69 3.00 -11.92 14.55
CA ALA A 69 2.09 -12.72 13.74
C ALA A 69 1.56 -12.00 12.49
N LEU A 70 1.78 -10.70 12.37
CA LEU A 70 1.37 -9.89 11.23
C LEU A 70 2.45 -9.86 10.14
N TYR A 71 3.72 -10.06 10.49
CA TYR A 71 4.81 -9.96 9.52
C TYR A 71 4.79 -11.09 8.49
N GLY A 72 5.11 -10.76 7.25
CA GLY A 72 5.13 -11.70 6.13
C GLY A 72 3.74 -12.11 5.60
N LEU A 73 2.63 -11.66 6.22
CA LEU A 73 1.30 -11.93 5.68
C LEU A 73 1.05 -11.10 4.42
N GLU A 74 0.44 -11.74 3.41
CA GLU A 74 0.04 -11.06 2.18
C GLU A 74 -1.25 -10.25 2.43
N PHE A 75 -1.16 -8.94 2.25
CA PHE A 75 -2.27 -8.00 2.43
C PHE A 75 -2.07 -6.76 1.57
N GLY A 76 -3.16 -6.19 1.03
CA GLY A 76 -3.12 -4.90 0.33
C GLY A 76 -2.15 -4.84 -0.87
N GLY A 77 -1.92 -5.97 -1.56
CA GLY A 77 -1.07 -6.08 -2.74
C GLY A 77 0.41 -6.35 -2.46
N GLY A 78 0.80 -6.56 -1.19
CA GLY A 78 2.17 -6.90 -0.80
C GLY A 78 2.23 -7.67 0.51
N PHE A 79 3.42 -7.83 1.06
CA PHE A 79 3.68 -8.53 2.32
C PHE A 79 3.93 -7.52 3.43
N ILE A 80 3.30 -7.73 4.58
CA ILE A 80 3.43 -6.84 5.76
C ILE A 80 4.86 -6.91 6.29
N PHE A 81 5.58 -5.79 6.24
CA PHE A 81 6.95 -5.69 6.75
C PHE A 81 7.10 -4.75 7.93
N ASN A 82 6.17 -3.83 8.14
CA ASN A 82 6.19 -2.91 9.26
C ASN A 82 4.80 -2.62 9.78
N VAL A 83 4.67 -2.59 11.09
CA VAL A 83 3.45 -2.20 11.80
C VAL A 83 3.83 -1.29 12.96
N ASN A 84 3.23 -0.12 13.01
CA ASN A 84 3.37 0.78 14.15
C ASN A 84 2.38 0.38 15.25
N SER A 85 2.88 -0.20 16.32
CA SER A 85 2.07 -0.69 17.44
C SER A 85 1.39 0.43 18.26
N THR A 86 1.64 1.69 17.95
CA THR A 86 1.01 2.83 18.64
C THR A 86 -0.09 3.45 17.79
N SER A 87 0.17 3.65 16.50
CA SER A 87 -0.79 4.28 15.57
C SER A 87 -1.66 3.27 14.83
N GLY A 88 -1.25 2.00 14.73
CA GLY A 88 -1.88 1.02 13.86
C GLY A 88 -1.54 1.19 12.38
N GLU A 89 -0.58 2.07 12.04
CA GLU A 89 -0.10 2.24 10.68
C GLU A 89 0.60 0.96 10.20
N LEU A 90 0.29 0.51 9.01
CA LEU A 90 0.80 -0.71 8.42
C LEU A 90 1.48 -0.40 7.08
N MET A 91 2.57 -1.09 6.80
CA MET A 91 3.28 -0.99 5.53
C MET A 91 3.47 -2.37 4.92
N VAL A 92 3.25 -2.46 3.61
CA VAL A 92 3.46 -3.68 2.82
C VAL A 92 4.46 -3.42 1.71
N ALA A 93 5.13 -4.48 1.27
CA ALA A 93 6.07 -4.41 0.14
C ALA A 93 6.00 -5.68 -0.70
N ARG A 94 6.43 -5.56 -1.97
CA ARG A 94 6.61 -6.69 -2.88
C ARG A 94 7.76 -6.45 -3.85
N ASP A 95 8.28 -7.54 -4.41
CA ASP A 95 9.19 -7.46 -5.54
C ASP A 95 8.47 -6.94 -6.80
N TYR A 96 9.09 -6.00 -7.49
CA TYR A 96 8.64 -5.46 -8.78
C TYR A 96 9.83 -5.37 -9.74
N SER A 97 10.72 -6.34 -9.71
CA SER A 97 11.94 -6.31 -10.52
C SER A 97 11.64 -6.40 -12.01
N ILE A 98 12.26 -5.51 -12.77
CA ILE A 98 12.18 -5.46 -14.22
C ILE A 98 13.42 -6.14 -14.78
N ILE A 99 13.26 -7.00 -15.81
CA ILE A 99 14.36 -7.70 -16.45
C ILE A 99 15.41 -6.69 -16.95
N GLY A 100 16.66 -6.83 -16.50
CA GLY A 100 17.76 -5.93 -16.80
C GLY A 100 17.92 -4.77 -15.83
N GLY A 101 17.03 -4.68 -14.85
CA GLY A 101 17.06 -3.61 -13.86
C GLY A 101 16.63 -2.25 -14.43
N VAL A 102 16.53 -1.26 -13.55
CA VAL A 102 16.20 0.14 -13.90
C VAL A 102 17.20 1.11 -13.28
N ALA A 103 17.41 2.24 -13.94
CA ALA A 103 18.24 3.33 -13.44
C ALA A 103 17.65 3.93 -12.15
N TRP A 104 18.52 4.44 -11.28
CA TRP A 104 18.09 5.19 -10.10
C TRP A 104 17.42 6.51 -10.50
N GLY A 105 18.00 7.23 -11.41
CA GLY A 105 17.64 8.56 -11.87
C GLY A 105 18.89 9.40 -12.11
N ASP A 106 18.79 10.71 -11.99
CA ASP A 106 19.92 11.59 -12.23
C ASP A 106 20.93 11.61 -11.05
N HIS A 107 22.18 11.96 -11.37
CA HIS A 107 23.29 12.03 -10.42
C HIS A 107 23.42 13.42 -9.82
N PHE A 108 22.50 13.82 -8.98
CA PHE A 108 22.53 15.11 -8.29
C PHE A 108 22.81 14.96 -6.79
N ASP A 109 23.30 16.06 -6.19
CA ASP A 109 23.52 16.13 -4.75
C ASP A 109 22.18 16.29 -4.02
N LEU A 110 21.79 15.25 -3.28
CA LEU A 110 20.54 15.18 -2.57
C LEU A 110 20.67 14.28 -1.34
N ASN A 111 20.08 14.69 -0.24
CA ASN A 111 19.92 13.85 0.94
C ASN A 111 18.45 13.52 1.13
N THR A 112 18.14 12.24 1.30
CA THR A 112 16.80 11.74 1.60
C THR A 112 16.79 10.94 2.89
N GLY A 113 15.60 10.66 3.42
CA GLY A 113 15.44 9.91 4.65
C GLY A 113 15.88 8.45 4.52
N SER A 114 16.34 7.88 5.64
CA SER A 114 16.79 6.49 5.71
C SER A 114 15.98 5.62 6.68
N THR A 115 15.07 6.22 7.46
CA THR A 115 14.28 5.47 8.45
C THR A 115 13.07 4.79 7.81
N ILE A 116 12.49 3.81 8.51
CA ILE A 116 11.23 3.19 8.09
C ILE A 116 10.17 4.30 7.98
N GLY A 117 9.48 4.35 6.82
CA GLY A 117 8.44 5.34 6.54
C GLY A 117 8.89 6.52 5.69
N ASP A 118 10.18 6.80 5.56
CA ASP A 118 10.70 7.91 4.74
C ASP A 118 10.56 7.68 3.23
N GLY A 119 10.26 6.45 2.80
CA GLY A 119 10.27 6.04 1.39
C GLY A 119 9.36 6.87 0.50
N LEU A 120 8.14 7.15 0.92
CA LEU A 120 7.15 7.90 0.12
C LEU A 120 7.62 9.35 -0.12
N GLU A 121 8.00 10.07 0.95
CA GLU A 121 8.48 11.45 0.84
C GLU A 121 9.77 11.53 0.01
N SER A 122 10.69 10.58 0.24
CA SER A 122 11.93 10.48 -0.52
C SER A 122 11.68 10.21 -2.00
N THR A 123 10.77 9.30 -2.32
CA THR A 123 10.39 8.99 -3.71
C THR A 123 9.84 10.22 -4.42
N GLN A 124 8.93 10.95 -3.80
CA GLN A 124 8.37 12.19 -4.36
C GLN A 124 9.45 13.26 -4.56
N LEU A 125 10.31 13.47 -3.57
CA LEU A 125 11.40 14.44 -3.63
C LEU A 125 12.37 14.14 -4.79
N ILE A 126 12.70 12.87 -5.01
CA ILE A 126 13.58 12.44 -6.11
C ILE A 126 12.90 12.69 -7.47
N VAL A 127 11.61 12.41 -7.60
CA VAL A 127 10.86 12.66 -8.84
C VAL A 127 10.78 14.15 -9.13
N ASP A 128 10.46 14.97 -8.13
CA ASP A 128 10.39 16.42 -8.28
C ASP A 128 11.75 16.99 -8.68
N ARG A 129 12.84 16.50 -8.09
CA ARG A 129 14.20 16.92 -8.41
C ARG A 129 14.60 16.54 -9.83
N ASN A 130 14.24 15.33 -10.30
CA ASN A 130 14.50 14.92 -11.69
C ASN A 130 13.70 15.76 -12.71
N ALA A 131 12.53 16.28 -12.35
CA ALA A 131 11.75 17.17 -13.20
C ALA A 131 12.38 18.54 -13.35
N ASP A 132 13.06 19.03 -12.31
CA ASP A 132 13.63 20.39 -12.25
C ASP A 132 15.06 20.48 -12.80
N ASP A 133 15.87 19.42 -12.68
CA ASP A 133 17.30 19.44 -13.04
C ASP A 133 17.59 18.71 -14.35
N ASN A 134 17.85 19.49 -15.37
CA ASN A 134 18.05 19.03 -16.74
C ASN A 134 19.51 18.78 -17.14
N SER A 135 20.45 18.70 -16.22
CA SER A 135 21.83 18.93 -16.61
C SER A 135 22.70 17.72 -16.88
N LEU A 136 22.35 16.51 -16.39
CA LEU A 136 23.23 15.35 -16.46
C LEU A 136 22.48 14.04 -16.74
N VAL A 137 22.84 13.38 -17.84
CA VAL A 137 22.43 12.02 -18.18
C VAL A 137 23.51 11.05 -17.76
N LEU A 138 23.21 10.12 -16.85
CA LEU A 138 24.14 9.11 -16.36
C LEU A 138 23.47 7.73 -16.31
N GLY A 139 24.26 6.67 -16.50
CA GLY A 139 23.80 5.30 -16.29
C GLY A 139 22.71 4.82 -17.22
N GLY A 140 22.59 5.34 -18.43
CA GLY A 140 21.53 4.99 -19.39
C GLY A 140 20.18 5.63 -19.11
N PHE A 141 20.08 6.45 -18.07
CA PHE A 141 18.94 7.32 -17.84
C PHE A 141 18.97 8.48 -18.83
N GLU A 142 17.94 8.60 -19.66
CA GLU A 142 17.75 9.76 -20.54
C GLU A 142 16.98 10.82 -19.75
N PHE A 143 17.58 11.98 -19.62
CA PHE A 143 16.98 13.11 -18.94
C PHE A 143 15.61 13.46 -19.54
N GLY A 144 14.61 13.69 -18.65
CA GLY A 144 13.23 13.91 -19.05
C GLY A 144 12.47 12.62 -19.44
N SER A 145 13.10 11.44 -19.33
CA SER A 145 12.39 10.18 -19.48
C SER A 145 11.72 9.79 -18.16
N ASP A 146 10.61 9.06 -18.24
CA ASP A 146 9.92 8.48 -17.08
C ASP A 146 10.45 7.08 -16.73
N ASN A 147 11.54 6.65 -17.37
CA ASN A 147 12.08 5.30 -17.24
C ASN A 147 13.17 5.21 -16.15
N TYR A 148 12.80 5.51 -14.92
CA TYR A 148 13.65 5.33 -13.73
C TYR A 148 12.82 4.91 -12.51
N ALA A 149 13.49 4.35 -11.52
CA ALA A 149 12.89 3.63 -10.41
C ALA A 149 11.71 4.36 -9.74
N PHE A 150 11.90 5.62 -9.38
CA PHE A 150 10.93 6.37 -8.58
C PHE A 150 9.72 6.81 -9.39
N LYS A 151 9.93 7.23 -10.64
CA LYS A 151 8.81 7.61 -11.53
C LYS A 151 7.98 6.39 -11.90
N ILE A 152 8.65 5.25 -12.17
CA ILE A 152 7.97 3.98 -12.40
C ILE A 152 7.08 3.61 -11.21
N ALA A 153 7.59 3.73 -9.98
CA ALA A 153 6.82 3.39 -8.78
C ALA A 153 5.62 4.33 -8.58
N LEU A 154 5.81 5.66 -8.72
CA LEU A 154 4.71 6.63 -8.52
C LEU A 154 3.63 6.57 -9.61
N ASP A 155 3.96 6.15 -10.83
CA ASP A 155 3.00 6.02 -11.93
C ASP A 155 2.35 4.62 -11.98
N LEU A 156 2.79 3.71 -11.11
CA LEU A 156 2.36 2.32 -11.15
C LEU A 156 0.93 2.17 -10.63
N GLU A 157 0.07 1.61 -11.47
CA GLU A 157 -1.21 1.03 -11.06
C GLU A 157 -1.10 -0.49 -11.10
N LEU A 158 -1.15 -1.13 -9.95
CA LEU A 158 -0.98 -2.57 -9.80
C LEU A 158 -1.99 -3.13 -8.79
N ASP A 159 -2.73 -4.17 -9.19
CA ASP A 159 -3.75 -4.84 -8.37
C ASP A 159 -4.84 -3.88 -7.84
N GLY A 160 -5.10 -2.76 -8.57
CA GLY A 160 -6.06 -1.73 -8.20
C GLY A 160 -5.53 -0.69 -7.21
N PHE A 161 -4.24 -0.65 -6.99
CA PHE A 161 -3.55 0.31 -6.13
C PHE A 161 -2.60 1.20 -6.94
N ASP A 162 -2.55 2.50 -6.63
CA ASP A 162 -1.79 3.54 -7.32
C ASP A 162 -0.92 4.40 -6.39
N ASP A 163 -0.68 3.93 -5.16
CA ASP A 163 0.03 4.63 -4.10
C ASP A 163 1.39 3.99 -3.76
N TRP A 164 2.03 3.39 -4.78
CA TRP A 164 3.32 2.73 -4.66
C TRP A 164 4.48 3.72 -4.57
N PHE A 165 5.50 3.37 -3.79
CA PHE A 165 6.74 4.12 -3.67
C PHE A 165 7.95 3.18 -3.48
N ILE A 166 9.16 3.71 -3.65
CA ILE A 166 10.40 2.97 -3.37
C ILE A 166 10.74 3.07 -1.88
N PRO A 167 10.93 1.95 -1.17
CA PRO A 167 11.25 1.96 0.25
C PRO A 167 12.61 2.63 0.55
N SER A 168 12.74 3.22 1.73
CA SER A 168 14.03 3.68 2.27
C SER A 168 14.95 2.49 2.60
N SER A 169 16.22 2.75 2.87
CA SER A 169 17.17 1.71 3.28
C SER A 169 16.71 1.00 4.56
N GLY A 170 16.21 1.73 5.57
CA GLY A 170 15.67 1.13 6.78
C GLY A 170 14.38 0.34 6.54
N SER A 171 13.57 0.75 5.56
CA SER A 171 12.41 -0.05 5.13
C SER A 171 12.86 -1.33 4.42
N LEU A 172 13.89 -1.30 3.58
CA LEU A 172 14.45 -2.51 2.96
C LEU A 172 15.03 -3.48 4.01
N GLU A 173 15.71 -2.97 5.04
CA GLU A 173 16.19 -3.79 6.16
C GLU A 173 15.02 -4.46 6.90
N ALA A 174 13.92 -3.75 7.12
CA ALA A 174 12.72 -4.31 7.73
C ALA A 174 12.04 -5.36 6.82
N ILE A 175 11.98 -5.12 5.50
CA ILE A 175 11.47 -6.09 4.52
C ILE A 175 12.33 -7.36 4.55
N TYR A 176 13.65 -7.21 4.54
CA TYR A 176 14.55 -8.35 4.65
C TYR A 176 14.30 -9.16 5.93
N ASN A 177 14.26 -8.51 7.09
CA ASN A 177 14.15 -9.18 8.37
C ASN A 177 12.75 -9.76 8.63
N ASN A 178 11.68 -9.07 8.20
CA ASN A 178 10.30 -9.38 8.58
C ASN A 178 9.50 -10.12 7.49
N VAL A 179 10.06 -10.23 6.26
CA VAL A 179 9.42 -10.93 5.14
C VAL A 179 10.37 -11.95 4.56
N HIS A 180 11.50 -11.51 3.97
CA HIS A 180 12.41 -12.40 3.24
C HIS A 180 13.02 -13.50 4.11
N MET A 181 13.46 -13.19 5.34
CA MET A 181 14.02 -14.17 6.27
C MET A 181 13.03 -15.24 6.72
N TYR A 182 11.74 -15.04 6.52
CA TYR A 182 10.69 -16.03 6.75
C TYR A 182 10.33 -16.82 5.50
N GLY A 183 11.00 -16.56 4.36
CA GLY A 183 10.79 -17.25 3.09
C GLY A 183 9.58 -16.72 2.31
N GLU A 184 9.13 -15.51 2.64
CA GLU A 184 8.01 -14.85 2.00
C GLU A 184 8.49 -13.74 1.03
N GLY A 185 7.62 -13.31 0.12
CA GLY A 185 7.83 -12.14 -0.74
C GLY A 185 8.52 -12.42 -2.08
N ASP A 186 9.01 -13.64 -2.32
CA ASP A 186 9.64 -14.09 -3.59
C ASP A 186 10.74 -13.14 -4.13
N PHE A 187 11.49 -12.48 -3.24
CA PHE A 187 12.58 -11.58 -3.62
C PHE A 187 13.73 -12.35 -4.27
N ASP A 188 14.23 -11.83 -5.40
CA ASP A 188 15.34 -12.44 -6.14
C ASP A 188 16.67 -12.16 -5.42
N GLU A 189 17.24 -13.17 -4.80
CA GLU A 189 18.51 -13.10 -4.07
C GLU A 189 19.73 -12.79 -4.95
N SER A 190 19.61 -12.90 -6.27
CA SER A 190 20.65 -12.56 -7.23
C SER A 190 20.69 -11.07 -7.57
N LEU A 191 19.66 -10.32 -7.19
CA LEU A 191 19.52 -8.90 -7.50
C LEU A 191 20.04 -8.01 -6.36
N ILE A 192 20.44 -6.81 -6.75
CA ILE A 192 20.60 -5.67 -5.88
C ILE A 192 19.35 -4.83 -6.03
N TYR A 193 18.80 -4.33 -4.94
CA TYR A 193 17.60 -3.51 -4.93
C TYR A 193 17.89 -2.04 -4.61
N TRP A 194 17.25 -1.15 -5.34
CA TRP A 194 17.28 0.28 -5.04
C TRP A 194 16.55 0.61 -3.74
N SER A 195 17.12 1.55 -2.97
CA SER A 195 16.39 2.27 -1.96
C SER A 195 16.16 3.73 -2.38
N SER A 196 15.20 4.40 -1.74
CA SER A 196 14.99 5.84 -1.87
C SER A 196 15.96 6.67 -1.01
N THR A 197 16.81 6.00 -0.23
CA THR A 197 17.83 6.68 0.57
C THR A 197 19.00 7.09 -0.29
N LYS A 198 19.38 8.36 -0.18
CA LYS A 198 20.56 8.93 -0.82
C LYS A 198 21.29 9.86 0.14
N ASP A 199 22.61 9.77 0.17
CA ASP A 199 23.51 10.66 0.91
C ASP A 199 24.46 11.33 -0.07
N GLY A 200 24.22 12.61 -0.32
CA GLY A 200 24.94 13.38 -1.34
C GLY A 200 24.78 12.78 -2.73
N TYR A 201 25.84 12.24 -3.27
CA TYR A 201 25.87 11.64 -4.62
C TYR A 201 25.62 10.13 -4.65
N PHE A 202 25.51 9.47 -3.51
CA PHE A 202 25.46 8.01 -3.43
C PHE A 202 24.08 7.51 -3.00
N PRO A 203 23.33 6.82 -3.90
CA PRO A 203 22.14 6.08 -3.49
C PRO A 203 22.53 4.88 -2.66
N TYR A 204 21.64 4.44 -1.78
CA TYR A 204 21.80 3.19 -1.06
C TYR A 204 21.08 2.05 -1.77
N VAL A 205 21.68 0.90 -1.73
CA VAL A 205 21.22 -0.36 -2.32
C VAL A 205 21.34 -1.50 -1.30
N MET A 206 20.65 -2.61 -1.55
CA MET A 206 20.66 -3.77 -0.66
C MET A 206 20.59 -5.09 -1.43
N PHE A 207 21.37 -6.10 -1.01
CA PHE A 207 21.19 -7.49 -1.39
C PHE A 207 20.23 -8.19 -0.43
N PHE A 208 19.40 -9.07 -0.98
CA PHE A 208 18.51 -9.94 -0.20
C PHE A 208 19.03 -11.37 -0.08
N ASN A 209 20.24 -11.66 -0.52
CA ASN A 209 20.84 -12.97 -0.33
C ASN A 209 21.15 -13.27 1.14
N PHE A 210 21.27 -14.55 1.47
CA PHE A 210 21.61 -15.02 2.83
C PHE A 210 23.13 -15.00 3.12
N GLU A 211 23.92 -14.40 2.25
CA GLU A 211 25.35 -14.22 2.46
C GLU A 211 25.65 -13.07 3.44
N SER A 212 26.91 -12.87 3.75
CA SER A 212 27.35 -11.88 4.77
C SER A 212 26.99 -10.43 4.49
N TRP A 213 26.55 -10.09 3.27
CA TRP A 213 26.12 -8.75 2.86
C TRP A 213 24.60 -8.60 2.78
N GLY A 214 23.85 -9.69 2.88
CA GLY A 214 22.40 -9.67 2.83
C GLY A 214 21.79 -8.88 3.98
N GLY A 215 20.74 -8.13 3.70
CA GLY A 215 20.03 -7.32 4.68
C GLY A 215 20.78 -6.08 5.17
N GLN A 216 21.91 -5.72 4.55
CA GLN A 216 22.65 -4.50 4.86
C GLN A 216 22.63 -3.53 3.69
N ALA A 217 22.24 -2.30 3.96
CA ALA A 217 22.30 -1.23 2.96
C ALA A 217 23.75 -0.75 2.79
N PHE A 218 24.16 -0.47 1.56
CA PHE A 218 25.46 0.07 1.23
C PHE A 218 25.35 1.09 0.09
N ALA A 219 26.39 1.93 -0.06
CA ALA A 219 26.43 2.94 -1.10
C ALA A 219 26.57 2.28 -2.48
N GLY A 220 25.64 2.59 -3.39
CA GLY A 220 25.65 2.17 -4.78
C GLY A 220 26.07 3.30 -5.72
N SER A 221 25.93 3.04 -7.02
CA SER A 221 26.18 4.03 -8.07
C SER A 221 24.90 4.29 -8.87
N CYS A 222 24.55 5.55 -9.09
CA CYS A 222 23.44 5.92 -9.99
C CYS A 222 23.66 5.43 -11.45
N LEU A 223 24.88 4.98 -11.78
CA LEU A 223 25.21 4.41 -13.10
C LEU A 223 24.74 2.96 -13.26
N ASP A 224 24.39 2.29 -12.16
CA ASP A 224 23.95 0.91 -12.18
C ASP A 224 22.47 0.83 -12.54
N ALA A 225 22.03 -0.36 -12.98
CA ALA A 225 20.64 -0.71 -13.13
C ALA A 225 20.31 -1.85 -12.13
N ASN A 226 19.39 -1.61 -11.21
CA ASN A 226 19.08 -2.54 -10.13
C ASN A 226 17.60 -2.94 -10.12
N GLY A 227 17.26 -3.93 -9.32
CA GLY A 227 15.90 -4.38 -9.07
C GLY A 227 15.09 -3.37 -8.27
N LEU A 228 13.78 -3.53 -8.30
CA LEU A 228 12.83 -2.72 -7.54
C LEU A 228 12.08 -3.56 -6.50
N VAL A 229 12.02 -3.03 -5.30
CA VAL A 229 10.98 -3.33 -4.33
C VAL A 229 10.06 -2.12 -4.29
N ILE A 230 8.76 -2.36 -4.34
CA ILE A 230 7.75 -1.32 -4.17
C ILE A 230 7.03 -1.52 -2.84
N ALA A 231 6.66 -0.43 -2.21
CA ALA A 231 5.98 -0.43 -0.92
C ALA A 231 4.75 0.48 -0.92
N ARG A 232 3.83 0.21 -0.01
CA ARG A 232 2.63 1.00 0.27
C ARG A 232 2.45 1.16 1.77
N LYS A 233 1.62 2.16 2.16
CA LYS A 233 1.32 2.50 3.53
C LYS A 233 -0.19 2.65 3.73
N PHE A 234 -0.70 2.12 4.85
CA PHE A 234 -2.12 2.17 5.24
C PHE A 234 -2.33 2.95 6.53
#